data_3fbc3072ff04439ceeea8b5b5404642a
#
_entry.id   3fbc3072ff04439ceeea8b5b5404642a
#
_cell.length_a   1.000
_cell.length_b   1.000
_cell.length_c   1.000
_cell.angle_alpha   90.00
_cell.angle_beta   90.00
_cell.angle_gamma   90.00
#
_symmetry.space_group_name_H-M   'P 1'
#
loop_
_entity.id
_entity.type
_entity.pdbx_description
1 polymer ?
#
loop_
_entity_poly.entity_id
_entity_poly.type
_entity_poly.pdbx_seq_one_letter_code
_entity_poly.pdbx_strand_id
1 'polypeptide(L)'
;MSKHLNLAVLLITLSIPLAAYSHHGANNNPEMYLAENLVRLDGEISQIFWRNPHPRLMLTVIDEQGGEQEWELEMGSNVNGYNAMGIGEDFVQIGDRVRAAGVVSRRDPASIGLQNLLLSNGQELVTRDTSPTLWSDERISSTRRGPTVQQIRAAEESADGFFRVWGRRTGPRPSQGEYLHLFTDEGKELAAQYDFAMDNPELDCRSGLASNMFDPTPMQLINNDDHIVIYTEEYDLKRRVYMTEDRPDPSYSSLGYSTGSMDGESLVVETSHIDWQYFDPYGTPQSKQMTYKETFWIAEDDSRLNYRLEATDLVYTTGTIQLERAWLWQPGTQMVPFDCAAEVDSSS
;
A
#
# COMPACT_ATOMS: atom_id res chain seq x y z
N MET A 1 47.28 33.31 -42.72
CA MET A 1 46.87 31.94 -42.37
C MET A 1 46.33 31.96 -40.94
N SER A 2 45.02 32.13 -40.82
CA SER A 2 44.33 32.23 -39.52
C SER A 2 43.76 30.85 -39.22
N LYS A 3 44.18 30.24 -38.09
CA LYS A 3 43.63 28.96 -37.59
C LYS A 3 42.46 29.28 -36.68
N HIS A 4 41.23 28.96 -37.14
CA HIS A 4 40.05 28.98 -36.28
C HIS A 4 40.03 27.70 -35.41
N LEU A 5 40.10 27.91 -34.09
CA LEU A 5 40.00 26.88 -33.10
C LEU A 5 38.50 26.72 -32.76
N ASN A 6 37.87 25.62 -33.23
CA ASN A 6 36.48 25.28 -32.87
C ASN A 6 36.49 24.67 -31.48
N LEU A 7 35.93 25.40 -30.50
CA LEU A 7 35.69 24.94 -29.15
C LEU A 7 34.34 24.20 -29.15
N ALA A 8 34.35 22.87 -29.12
CA ALA A 8 33.14 22.05 -28.93
C ALA A 8 32.78 22.08 -27.44
N VAL A 9 31.71 22.78 -27.09
CA VAL A 9 31.14 22.74 -25.75
C VAL A 9 30.33 21.43 -25.60
N LEU A 10 30.84 20.50 -24.81
CA LEU A 10 30.18 19.27 -24.44
C LEU A 10 29.18 19.59 -23.32
N LEU A 11 27.90 19.70 -23.66
CA LEU A 11 26.82 19.79 -22.71
C LEU A 11 26.61 18.39 -22.05
N ILE A 12 27.16 18.22 -20.85
CA ILE A 12 26.88 17.08 -19.99
C ILE A 12 25.51 17.37 -19.36
N THR A 13 24.43 16.76 -19.88
CA THR A 13 23.13 16.72 -19.22
C THR A 13 23.26 15.79 -18.04
N LEU A 14 23.33 16.34 -16.83
CA LEU A 14 23.24 15.62 -15.58
C LEU A 14 21.76 15.16 -15.45
N SER A 15 21.49 13.93 -15.86
CA SER A 15 20.22 13.27 -15.52
C SER A 15 20.27 12.93 -14.02
N ILE A 16 19.66 13.78 -13.21
CA ILE A 16 19.37 13.46 -11.81
C ILE A 16 18.30 12.34 -11.87
N PRO A 17 18.57 11.14 -11.37
CA PRO A 17 17.50 10.15 -11.23
C PRO A 17 16.50 10.72 -10.23
N LEU A 18 15.29 11.04 -10.70
CA LEU A 18 14.14 11.19 -9.83
C LEU A 18 13.98 9.84 -9.11
N ALA A 19 14.38 9.81 -7.86
CA ALA A 19 14.10 8.66 -7.00
C ALA A 19 12.58 8.52 -6.96
N ALA A 20 12.07 7.47 -7.60
CA ALA A 20 10.68 7.06 -7.49
C ALA A 20 10.47 6.63 -6.03
N TYR A 21 9.87 7.49 -5.26
CA TYR A 21 9.50 7.22 -3.87
C TYR A 21 8.33 6.26 -3.88
N SER A 22 8.60 4.99 -3.64
CA SER A 22 7.59 3.96 -3.35
C SER A 22 7.11 4.14 -1.91
N HIS A 23 5.88 4.58 -1.68
CA HIS A 23 5.38 4.86 -0.35
C HIS A 23 4.02 4.25 -0.09
N HIS A 24 4.06 3.13 0.62
CA HIS A 24 3.06 2.68 1.56
C HIS A 24 3.56 2.80 3.00
N GLY A 25 4.30 3.78 3.33
CA GLY A 25 4.56 4.13 4.70
C GLY A 25 3.92 5.48 4.90
N ALA A 26 2.98 5.58 5.78
CA ALA A 26 2.29 6.80 6.16
C ALA A 26 3.24 8.00 6.32
N ASN A 27 4.43 7.76 6.81
CA ASN A 27 5.37 8.74 7.35
C ASN A 27 6.00 9.72 6.37
N ASN A 28 5.66 9.70 5.08
CA ASN A 28 6.19 10.65 4.09
C ASN A 28 5.30 10.79 2.84
N ASN A 29 4.05 10.40 2.93
CA ASN A 29 3.10 10.78 1.91
C ASN A 29 2.81 12.29 2.10
N PRO A 30 3.19 13.18 1.16
CA PRO A 30 2.95 14.62 1.28
C PRO A 30 1.46 14.96 1.28
N GLU A 31 0.61 14.02 0.89
CA GLU A 31 -0.84 14.16 0.95
C GLU A 31 -1.41 13.88 2.33
N MET A 32 -0.65 13.16 3.19
CA MET A 32 -1.00 12.86 4.57
C MET A 32 -0.26 13.74 5.57
N TYR A 33 0.99 14.13 5.27
CA TYR A 33 1.91 14.75 6.22
C TYR A 33 2.56 16.02 5.69
N LEU A 34 2.79 16.97 6.58
CA LEU A 34 3.48 18.23 6.31
C LEU A 34 4.99 18.02 6.36
N ALA A 35 5.60 17.60 5.26
CA ALA A 35 7.01 17.17 5.19
C ALA A 35 8.03 18.20 5.72
N GLU A 36 7.70 19.48 5.73
CA GLU A 36 8.54 20.58 6.24
C GLU A 36 8.47 20.71 7.77
N ASN A 37 7.50 20.06 8.42
CA ASN A 37 7.25 20.19 9.86
C ASN A 37 7.76 18.95 10.60
N LEU A 38 9.08 18.74 10.61
CA LEU A 38 9.70 17.71 11.45
C LEU A 38 9.64 18.13 12.93
N VAL A 39 8.91 17.34 13.71
CA VAL A 39 8.77 17.53 15.16
C VAL A 39 9.61 16.50 15.90
N ARG A 40 10.14 16.90 17.06
CA ARG A 40 10.81 16.01 18.03
C ARG A 40 10.10 16.13 19.36
N LEU A 41 9.74 14.99 19.92
CA LEU A 41 8.96 14.87 21.13
C LEU A 41 9.73 14.00 22.13
N ASP A 42 9.70 14.39 23.39
CA ASP A 42 10.17 13.60 24.52
C ASP A 42 8.97 13.38 25.45
N GLY A 43 8.63 12.13 25.74
CA GLY A 43 7.43 11.84 26.52
C GLY A 43 7.37 10.40 27.04
N GLU A 44 6.21 10.05 27.56
CA GLU A 44 5.89 8.73 28.10
C GLU A 44 4.76 8.07 27.31
N ILE A 45 4.91 6.81 26.95
CA ILE A 45 3.88 6.05 26.22
C ILE A 45 2.67 5.87 27.15
N SER A 46 1.52 6.41 26.74
CA SER A 46 0.25 6.32 27.49
C SER A 46 -0.66 5.20 27.00
N GLN A 47 -0.66 4.92 25.67
CA GLN A 47 -1.47 3.86 25.07
C GLN A 47 -0.76 3.24 23.85
N ILE A 48 -1.12 2.00 23.52
CA ILE A 48 -0.61 1.25 22.37
C ILE A 48 -1.81 0.68 21.61
N PHE A 49 -1.92 1.02 20.32
CA PHE A 49 -2.90 0.47 19.39
C PHE A 49 -2.17 -0.37 18.33
N TRP A 50 -1.91 -1.64 18.64
CA TRP A 50 -1.18 -2.56 17.78
C TRP A 50 -2.14 -3.27 16.81
N ARG A 51 -2.61 -2.53 15.79
CA ARG A 51 -3.60 -3.03 14.80
C ARG A 51 -3.39 -2.41 13.43
N ASN A 52 -3.92 -3.06 12.39
CA ASN A 52 -3.92 -2.53 11.04
C ASN A 52 -5.02 -1.44 10.85
N PRO A 53 -4.84 -0.48 9.90
CA PRO A 53 -3.80 -0.48 8.85
C PRO A 53 -2.41 -0.09 9.35
N HIS A 54 -2.30 0.77 10.37
CA HIS A 54 -1.02 1.19 10.96
C HIS A 54 -1.09 1.16 12.47
N PRO A 55 -0.11 0.53 13.17
CA PRO A 55 0.01 0.66 14.62
C PRO A 55 0.20 2.12 15.03
N ARG A 56 -0.38 2.49 16.17
CA ARG A 56 -0.28 3.83 16.74
C ARG A 56 0.10 3.76 18.21
N LEU A 57 0.94 4.70 18.63
CA LEU A 57 1.32 4.88 20.02
C LEU A 57 0.83 6.25 20.47
N MET A 58 0.25 6.35 21.65
CA MET A 58 -0.04 7.64 22.28
C MET A 58 1.10 8.02 23.20
N LEU A 59 1.56 9.26 23.09
CA LEU A 59 2.69 9.81 23.83
C LEU A 59 2.23 11.02 24.64
N THR A 60 2.31 10.94 25.97
CA THR A 60 2.11 12.11 26.83
C THR A 60 3.39 12.92 26.88
N VAL A 61 3.32 14.15 26.40
CA VAL A 61 4.41 15.14 26.40
C VAL A 61 4.09 16.23 27.42
N ILE A 62 5.08 16.61 28.23
CA ILE A 62 4.97 17.71 29.18
C ILE A 62 5.63 18.94 28.58
N ASP A 63 4.88 20.03 28.42
CA ASP A 63 5.38 21.29 27.90
C ASP A 63 6.24 22.05 28.94
N GLU A 64 6.89 23.14 28.51
CA GLU A 64 7.74 23.95 29.37
C GLU A 64 6.97 24.61 30.54
N GLN A 65 5.66 24.70 30.48
CA GLN A 65 4.78 25.26 31.50
C GLN A 65 4.23 24.18 32.44
N GLY A 66 4.53 22.90 32.19
CA GLY A 66 4.04 21.74 32.94
C GLY A 66 2.65 21.27 32.50
N GLY A 67 2.16 21.72 31.37
CA GLY A 67 0.94 21.23 30.74
C GLY A 67 1.19 19.89 30.06
N GLU A 68 0.20 18.97 30.15
CA GLU A 68 0.24 17.69 29.50
C GLU A 68 -0.47 17.80 28.11
N GLN A 69 0.17 17.27 27.08
CA GLN A 69 -0.39 17.13 25.73
C GLN A 69 -0.21 15.69 25.26
N GLU A 70 -1.27 15.08 24.75
CA GLU A 70 -1.17 13.78 24.07
C GLU A 70 -0.84 13.98 22.59
N TRP A 71 0.08 13.16 22.11
CA TRP A 71 0.48 13.07 20.72
C TRP A 71 0.27 11.66 20.20
N GLU A 72 -0.30 11.54 19.01
CA GLU A 72 -0.36 10.28 18.28
C GLU A 72 0.90 10.10 17.43
N LEU A 73 1.49 8.92 17.53
CA LEU A 73 2.66 8.49 16.76
C LEU A 73 2.18 7.37 15.79
N GLU A 74 1.86 7.70 14.56
CA GLU A 74 1.47 6.71 13.56
C GLU A 74 2.70 6.02 12.98
N MET A 75 2.75 4.69 13.06
CA MET A 75 3.87 3.89 12.59
C MET A 75 3.75 3.62 11.09
N GLY A 76 4.88 3.60 10.38
CA GLY A 76 4.92 3.66 8.92
C GLY A 76 4.73 2.34 8.16
N SER A 77 4.37 1.26 8.82
CA SER A 77 4.05 -0.04 8.22
C SER A 77 2.86 -0.66 8.93
N ASN A 78 2.21 -1.62 8.29
CA ASN A 78 1.16 -2.41 8.94
C ASN A 78 1.75 -3.42 9.96
N VAL A 79 0.89 -3.98 10.81
CA VAL A 79 1.27 -4.97 11.84
C VAL A 79 1.98 -6.18 11.22
N ASN A 80 1.48 -6.69 10.10
CA ASN A 80 2.08 -7.85 9.41
C ASN A 80 3.53 -7.54 8.97
N GLY A 81 3.76 -6.30 8.51
CA GLY A 81 5.09 -5.82 8.14
C GLY A 81 6.05 -5.77 9.34
N TYR A 82 5.61 -5.21 10.47
CA TYR A 82 6.42 -5.16 11.68
C TYR A 82 6.68 -6.55 12.27
N ASN A 83 5.67 -7.41 12.34
CA ASN A 83 5.83 -8.79 12.80
C ASN A 83 6.83 -9.57 11.94
N ALA A 84 6.82 -9.38 10.61
CA ALA A 84 7.81 -9.98 9.71
C ALA A 84 9.25 -9.47 9.97
N MET A 85 9.41 -8.27 10.50
CA MET A 85 10.71 -7.71 10.95
C MET A 85 11.09 -8.18 12.35
N GLY A 86 10.19 -8.89 13.06
CA GLY A 86 10.38 -9.33 14.44
C GLY A 86 10.11 -8.24 15.46
N ILE A 87 9.36 -7.21 15.08
CA ILE A 87 8.88 -6.14 15.94
C ILE A 87 7.42 -6.45 16.26
N GLY A 88 7.14 -6.87 17.49
CA GLY A 88 5.79 -7.14 18.00
C GLY A 88 5.28 -6.01 18.88
N GLU A 89 4.07 -6.14 19.38
CA GLU A 89 3.45 -5.17 20.29
C GLU A 89 4.29 -4.90 21.55
N ASP A 90 5.07 -5.89 21.97
CA ASP A 90 5.92 -5.88 23.16
C ASP A 90 7.24 -5.11 22.99
N PHE A 91 7.50 -4.51 21.81
CA PHE A 91 8.73 -3.74 21.57
C PHE A 91 8.80 -2.44 22.40
N VAL A 92 7.67 -1.95 22.86
CA VAL A 92 7.51 -0.79 23.75
C VAL A 92 6.36 -1.08 24.73
N GLN A 93 6.40 -0.47 25.92
CA GLN A 93 5.39 -0.67 26.97
C GLN A 93 4.78 0.66 27.41
N ILE A 94 3.56 0.62 27.92
CA ILE A 94 2.94 1.78 28.57
C ILE A 94 3.81 2.17 29.78
N GLY A 95 4.10 3.47 29.92
CA GLY A 95 5.01 4.01 30.93
C GLY A 95 6.47 4.13 30.45
N ASP A 96 6.82 3.60 29.27
CA ASP A 96 8.16 3.79 28.71
C ASP A 96 8.40 5.26 28.33
N ARG A 97 9.55 5.79 28.75
CA ARG A 97 10.04 7.10 28.28
C ARG A 97 10.78 6.94 26.97
N VAL A 98 10.33 7.66 25.95
CA VAL A 98 10.86 7.59 24.60
C VAL A 98 11.10 8.97 24.01
N ARG A 99 11.94 9.02 22.96
CA ARG A 99 12.03 10.17 22.07
C ARG A 99 11.48 9.79 20.72
N ALA A 100 10.57 10.59 20.20
CA ALA A 100 9.98 10.42 18.90
C ALA A 100 10.37 11.56 17.96
N ALA A 101 10.57 11.25 16.68
CA ALA A 101 10.66 12.24 15.62
C ALA A 101 9.80 11.82 14.45
N GLY A 102 9.11 12.78 13.85
CA GLY A 102 8.23 12.53 12.73
C GLY A 102 7.69 13.81 12.10
N VAL A 103 6.88 13.66 11.09
CA VAL A 103 6.27 14.78 10.36
C VAL A 103 4.81 14.91 10.74
N VAL A 104 4.35 16.17 10.94
CA VAL A 104 2.98 16.45 11.41
C VAL A 104 1.94 16.00 10.41
N SER A 105 0.88 15.38 10.90
CA SER A 105 -0.28 14.97 10.10
C SER A 105 -1.07 16.19 9.59
N ARG A 106 -1.65 16.08 8.39
CA ARG A 106 -2.62 17.06 7.89
C ARG A 106 -3.99 16.92 8.55
N ARG A 107 -4.28 15.74 9.12
CA ARG A 107 -5.55 15.42 9.77
C ARG A 107 -5.62 15.97 11.21
N ASP A 108 -4.53 15.85 11.93
CA ASP A 108 -4.46 16.25 13.34
C ASP A 108 -3.08 16.87 13.65
N PRO A 109 -3.04 18.14 14.15
CA PRO A 109 -1.80 18.81 14.50
C PRO A 109 -1.07 18.17 15.71
N ALA A 110 -1.73 17.31 16.47
CA ALA A 110 -1.14 16.52 17.55
C ALA A 110 -0.85 15.06 17.13
N SER A 111 -0.82 14.77 15.83
CA SER A 111 -0.41 13.48 15.27
C SER A 111 0.81 13.64 14.37
N ILE A 112 1.74 12.67 14.44
CA ILE A 112 2.91 12.60 13.56
C ILE A 112 3.01 11.23 12.87
N GLY A 113 3.42 11.26 11.61
CA GLY A 113 3.96 10.08 10.95
C GLY A 113 5.36 9.80 11.51
N LEU A 114 5.48 8.77 12.33
CA LEU A 114 6.69 8.43 13.08
C LEU A 114 7.83 8.02 12.12
N GLN A 115 8.99 8.67 12.25
CA GLN A 115 10.20 8.33 11.49
C GLN A 115 11.24 7.64 12.37
N ASN A 116 11.45 8.14 13.58
CA ASN A 116 12.42 7.63 14.53
C ASN A 116 11.81 7.53 15.93
N LEU A 117 12.10 6.42 16.64
CA LEU A 117 11.71 6.23 18.03
C LEU A 117 12.89 5.67 18.83
N LEU A 118 13.45 6.48 19.73
CA LEU A 118 14.46 6.04 20.68
C LEU A 118 13.77 5.45 21.92
N LEU A 119 14.02 4.17 22.18
CA LEU A 119 13.49 3.44 23.31
C LEU A 119 14.29 3.67 24.59
N SER A 120 13.70 3.38 25.75
CA SER A 120 14.33 3.49 27.06
C SER A 120 15.59 2.61 27.23
N ASN A 121 15.70 1.53 26.46
CA ASN A 121 16.88 0.65 26.45
C ASN A 121 18.04 1.15 25.58
N GLY A 122 17.90 2.31 24.94
CA GLY A 122 18.91 2.91 24.06
C GLY A 122 18.87 2.46 22.61
N GLN A 123 17.97 1.54 22.23
CA GLN A 123 17.78 1.15 20.84
C GLN A 123 16.89 2.15 20.12
N GLU A 124 17.16 2.36 18.83
CA GLU A 124 16.37 3.27 18.00
C GLU A 124 15.67 2.52 16.86
N LEU A 125 14.33 2.57 16.86
CA LEU A 125 13.52 2.15 15.72
C LEU A 125 13.55 3.25 14.66
N VAL A 126 13.93 2.88 13.44
CA VAL A 126 13.85 3.76 12.28
C VAL A 126 12.87 3.12 11.29
N THR A 127 11.78 3.81 11.01
CA THR A 127 10.67 3.27 10.20
C THR A 127 11.02 3.13 8.72
N ARG A 128 12.16 3.70 8.28
CA ARG A 128 12.68 3.59 6.92
C ARG A 128 14.13 3.12 6.93
N ASP A 129 14.43 2.11 6.12
CA ASP A 129 15.79 1.57 6.01
C ASP A 129 16.84 2.61 5.57
N THR A 130 16.43 3.58 4.77
CA THR A 130 17.30 4.62 4.21
C THR A 130 17.49 5.85 5.12
N SER A 131 16.68 5.96 6.19
CA SER A 131 16.79 7.07 7.12
C SER A 131 17.91 6.82 8.15
N PRO A 132 18.65 7.87 8.55
CA PRO A 132 19.63 7.74 9.61
C PRO A 132 18.96 7.60 10.97
N THR A 133 19.67 7.03 11.93
CA THR A 133 19.37 7.21 13.35
C THR A 133 19.63 8.64 13.77
N LEU A 134 18.90 9.14 14.76
CA LEU A 134 19.01 10.51 15.26
C LEU A 134 19.72 10.59 16.62
N TRP A 135 19.67 9.53 17.41
CA TRP A 135 20.08 9.54 18.82
C TRP A 135 20.96 8.38 19.23
N SER A 136 20.90 7.24 18.51
CA SER A 136 21.62 6.03 18.89
C SER A 136 22.23 5.32 17.69
N ASP A 137 23.40 4.72 17.89
CA ASP A 137 23.99 3.82 16.89
C ASP A 137 23.39 2.40 16.96
N GLU A 138 22.60 2.09 17.99
CA GLU A 138 21.93 0.82 18.17
C GLU A 138 20.56 0.80 17.48
N ARG A 139 20.57 0.58 16.18
CA ARG A 139 19.35 0.52 15.38
C ARG A 139 18.62 -0.80 15.56
N ILE A 140 17.29 -0.77 15.76
CA ILE A 140 16.44 -1.94 15.64
C ILE A 140 16.42 -2.34 14.16
N SER A 141 16.83 -3.58 13.87
CA SER A 141 16.90 -4.10 12.50
C SER A 141 15.50 -4.18 11.89
N SER A 142 15.35 -3.60 10.70
CA SER A 142 14.15 -3.71 9.85
C SER A 142 14.22 -4.90 8.88
N THR A 143 15.17 -5.81 9.08
CA THR A 143 15.35 -6.96 8.19
C THR A 143 14.21 -7.96 8.37
N ARG A 144 13.39 -8.15 7.34
CA ARG A 144 12.33 -9.15 7.35
C ARG A 144 12.92 -10.55 7.48
N ARG A 145 12.32 -11.35 8.35
CA ARG A 145 12.64 -12.78 8.48
C ARG A 145 12.11 -13.51 7.25
N GLY A 146 13.00 -14.17 6.52
CA GLY A 146 12.61 -15.00 5.38
C GLY A 146 11.92 -16.30 5.84
N PRO A 147 11.24 -16.99 4.91
CA PRO A 147 10.64 -18.29 5.19
C PRO A 147 11.70 -19.34 5.52
N THR A 148 11.30 -20.33 6.30
CA THR A 148 12.15 -21.48 6.62
C THR A 148 12.31 -22.40 5.40
N VAL A 149 13.38 -23.21 5.36
CA VAL A 149 13.59 -24.19 4.29
C VAL A 149 12.40 -25.15 4.14
N GLN A 150 11.75 -25.52 5.25
CA GLN A 150 10.57 -26.37 5.23
C GLN A 150 9.38 -25.69 4.55
N GLN A 151 9.13 -24.40 4.84
CA GLN A 151 8.07 -23.60 4.20
C GLN A 151 8.33 -23.45 2.70
N ILE A 152 9.59 -23.20 2.30
CA ILE A 152 9.96 -23.10 0.88
C ILE A 152 9.64 -24.41 0.16
N ARG A 153 10.10 -25.54 0.68
CA ARG A 153 9.86 -26.85 0.06
C ARG A 153 8.38 -27.20 -0.03
N ALA A 154 7.62 -26.96 1.03
CA ALA A 154 6.17 -27.19 1.02
C ALA A 154 5.45 -26.34 -0.04
N ALA A 155 5.86 -25.09 -0.21
CA ALA A 155 5.32 -24.20 -1.25
C ALA A 155 5.67 -24.67 -2.66
N GLU A 156 6.91 -25.13 -2.88
CA GLU A 156 7.37 -25.67 -4.17
C GLU A 156 6.63 -26.98 -4.53
N GLU A 157 6.43 -27.87 -3.56
CA GLU A 157 5.72 -29.14 -3.73
C GLU A 157 4.20 -28.96 -3.99
N SER A 158 3.59 -27.89 -3.46
CA SER A 158 2.16 -27.59 -3.61
C SER A 158 1.86 -26.60 -4.73
N ALA A 159 2.85 -26.06 -5.42
CA ALA A 159 2.66 -25.11 -6.49
C ALA A 159 1.91 -25.73 -7.68
N ASP A 160 0.77 -25.15 -8.06
CA ASP A 160 -0.06 -25.58 -9.17
C ASP A 160 -0.43 -24.38 -10.06
N GLY A 161 0.45 -24.06 -11.01
CA GLY A 161 0.26 -22.97 -11.95
C GLY A 161 -0.11 -21.65 -11.26
N PHE A 162 -1.31 -21.13 -11.56
CA PHE A 162 -1.83 -19.92 -10.92
C PHE A 162 -2.12 -20.10 -9.42
N PHE A 163 -2.48 -21.31 -8.99
CA PHE A 163 -3.09 -21.60 -7.68
C PHE A 163 -2.05 -21.79 -6.60
N ARG A 164 -1.36 -20.70 -6.28
CA ARG A 164 -0.34 -20.61 -5.22
C ARG A 164 -0.34 -19.21 -4.61
N VAL A 165 0.42 -19.03 -3.56
CA VAL A 165 0.64 -17.71 -2.98
C VAL A 165 1.73 -17.00 -3.80
N TRP A 166 1.37 -15.88 -4.35
CA TRP A 166 2.27 -14.94 -5.01
C TRP A 166 2.73 -13.92 -3.98
N GLY A 167 4.01 -13.67 -3.94
CA GLY A 167 4.61 -12.79 -2.96
C GLY A 167 4.42 -11.31 -3.29
N ARG A 168 5.48 -10.53 -3.05
CA ARG A 168 5.39 -9.08 -3.21
C ARG A 168 5.14 -8.67 -4.66
N ARG A 169 4.21 -7.74 -4.85
CA ARG A 169 3.96 -7.06 -6.12
C ARG A 169 5.18 -6.22 -6.56
N THR A 170 5.44 -6.15 -7.84
CA THR A 170 6.45 -5.30 -8.48
C THR A 170 5.81 -4.21 -9.33
N GLY A 171 6.60 -3.23 -9.72
CA GLY A 171 6.19 -2.08 -10.52
C GLY A 171 5.84 -0.86 -9.67
N PRO A 172 5.84 0.34 -10.28
CA PRO A 172 5.51 1.57 -9.59
C PRO A 172 4.04 1.56 -9.16
N ARG A 173 3.72 2.31 -8.11
CA ARG A 173 2.34 2.73 -7.87
C ARG A 173 1.96 3.81 -8.89
N PRO A 174 0.69 3.90 -9.27
CA PRO A 174 0.24 5.09 -9.98
C PRO A 174 0.45 6.32 -9.10
N SER A 175 0.69 7.44 -9.74
CA SER A 175 0.70 8.74 -9.07
C SER A 175 -0.69 9.38 -9.14
N GLN A 176 -0.98 10.27 -8.20
CA GLN A 176 -2.18 11.08 -8.25
C GLN A 176 -2.28 11.77 -9.62
N GLY A 177 -3.44 11.67 -10.25
CA GLY A 177 -3.71 12.30 -11.54
C GLY A 177 -3.06 11.63 -12.76
N GLU A 178 -2.35 10.51 -12.60
CA GLU A 178 -1.69 9.82 -13.72
C GLU A 178 -2.63 9.53 -14.89
N TYR A 179 -3.86 9.15 -14.59
CA TYR A 179 -4.87 8.80 -15.60
C TYR A 179 -5.83 9.95 -15.97
N LEU A 180 -5.74 11.10 -15.33
CA LEU A 180 -6.71 12.19 -15.54
C LEU A 180 -6.75 12.73 -16.97
N HIS A 181 -5.67 12.55 -17.74
CA HIS A 181 -5.66 12.89 -19.16
C HIS A 181 -6.67 12.09 -20.01
N LEU A 182 -7.11 10.92 -19.50
CA LEU A 182 -8.13 10.05 -20.10
C LEU A 182 -9.54 10.37 -19.60
N PHE A 183 -9.71 11.34 -18.70
CA PHE A 183 -10.99 11.63 -18.08
C PHE A 183 -11.72 12.79 -18.75
N THR A 184 -13.05 12.76 -18.68
CA THR A 184 -13.93 13.88 -19.01
C THR A 184 -13.66 15.05 -18.08
N ASP A 185 -14.14 16.25 -18.45
CA ASP A 185 -13.99 17.42 -17.58
C ASP A 185 -14.72 17.23 -16.24
N GLU A 186 -15.89 16.58 -16.24
CA GLU A 186 -16.61 16.20 -14.99
C GLU A 186 -15.78 15.27 -14.11
N GLY A 187 -15.16 14.23 -14.69
CA GLY A 187 -14.29 13.33 -13.95
C GLY A 187 -13.07 14.03 -13.34
N LYS A 188 -12.49 15.00 -14.04
CA LYS A 188 -11.39 15.84 -13.52
C LYS A 188 -11.82 16.75 -12.38
N GLU A 189 -13.02 17.33 -12.48
CA GLU A 189 -13.59 18.17 -11.42
C GLU A 189 -13.85 17.35 -10.15
N LEU A 190 -14.36 16.13 -10.27
CA LEU A 190 -14.54 15.23 -9.13
C LEU A 190 -13.21 14.85 -8.48
N ALA A 191 -12.21 14.47 -9.29
CA ALA A 191 -10.87 14.15 -8.78
C ALA A 191 -10.23 15.33 -8.03
N ALA A 192 -10.45 16.56 -8.50
CA ALA A 192 -9.90 17.77 -7.88
C ALA A 192 -10.53 18.11 -6.51
N GLN A 193 -11.69 17.53 -6.18
CA GLN A 193 -12.36 17.72 -4.89
C GLN A 193 -11.88 16.75 -3.81
N TYR A 194 -11.15 15.70 -4.19
CA TYR A 194 -10.70 14.67 -3.27
C TYR A 194 -9.51 15.16 -2.44
N ASP A 195 -9.62 15.05 -1.12
CA ASP A 195 -8.51 15.22 -0.19
C ASP A 195 -8.08 13.85 0.37
N PHE A 196 -6.90 13.39 -0.02
CA PHE A 196 -6.39 12.08 0.38
C PHE A 196 -6.36 11.88 1.90
N ALA A 197 -6.07 12.93 2.66
CA ALA A 197 -6.02 12.85 4.12
C ALA A 197 -7.40 12.71 4.77
N MET A 198 -8.47 13.11 4.08
CA MET A 198 -9.82 13.18 4.64
C MET A 198 -10.78 12.18 4.00
N ASP A 199 -10.63 11.92 2.68
CA ASP A 199 -11.62 11.19 1.89
C ASP A 199 -11.21 9.76 1.54
N ASN A 200 -9.94 9.36 1.86
CA ASN A 200 -9.45 8.03 1.52
C ASN A 200 -10.15 6.94 2.35
N PRO A 201 -10.97 6.07 1.71
CA PRO A 201 -11.71 5.03 2.42
C PRO A 201 -10.81 3.93 3.01
N GLU A 202 -9.56 3.84 2.60
CA GLU A 202 -8.59 2.88 3.14
C GLU A 202 -8.23 3.20 4.60
N LEU A 203 -8.40 4.46 5.02
CA LEU A 203 -8.26 4.87 6.41
C LEU A 203 -9.34 4.23 7.32
N ASP A 204 -10.49 3.88 6.73
CA ASP A 204 -11.59 3.17 7.39
C ASP A 204 -11.61 1.67 7.10
N CYS A 205 -10.48 1.08 6.74
CA CYS A 205 -10.38 -0.34 6.38
C CYS A 205 -11.28 -0.75 5.21
N ARG A 206 -11.57 0.16 4.30
CA ARG A 206 -12.38 -0.10 3.11
C ARG A 206 -11.53 0.11 1.86
N SER A 207 -11.45 -0.88 1.01
CA SER A 207 -10.75 -0.78 -0.27
C SER A 207 -11.61 -1.29 -1.42
N GLY A 208 -11.40 -0.71 -2.60
CA GLY A 208 -12.02 -1.15 -3.84
C GLY A 208 -11.12 -2.13 -4.60
N LEU A 209 -11.69 -2.74 -5.65
CA LEU A 209 -10.99 -3.75 -6.44
C LEU A 209 -9.68 -3.21 -7.02
N ALA A 210 -9.72 -2.12 -7.78
CA ALA A 210 -8.53 -1.61 -8.45
C ALA A 210 -7.51 -1.03 -7.46
N SER A 211 -7.95 -0.26 -6.45
CA SER A 211 -7.10 0.23 -5.36
C SER A 211 -6.27 -0.90 -4.77
N ASN A 212 -6.92 -2.00 -4.40
CA ASN A 212 -6.27 -3.13 -3.77
C ASN A 212 -5.21 -3.81 -4.66
N MET A 213 -5.40 -3.80 -6.00
CA MET A 213 -4.39 -4.31 -6.94
C MET A 213 -3.14 -3.42 -7.04
N PHE A 214 -3.14 -2.23 -6.43
CA PHE A 214 -1.96 -1.37 -6.31
C PHE A 214 -1.10 -1.68 -5.08
N ASP A 215 -1.59 -2.44 -4.13
CA ASP A 215 -0.88 -2.73 -2.89
C ASP A 215 0.24 -3.78 -3.08
N PRO A 216 1.38 -3.63 -2.39
CA PRO A 216 2.52 -4.51 -2.59
C PRO A 216 2.47 -5.78 -1.74
N THR A 217 1.29 -6.17 -1.30
CA THR A 217 1.07 -7.31 -0.41
C THR A 217 0.92 -8.63 -1.18
N PRO A 218 1.05 -9.78 -0.51
CA PRO A 218 0.83 -11.08 -1.12
C PRO A 218 -0.59 -11.23 -1.67
N MET A 219 -0.72 -12.06 -2.70
CA MET A 219 -1.97 -12.46 -3.30
C MET A 219 -2.00 -13.97 -3.49
N GLN A 220 -3.16 -14.59 -3.30
CA GLN A 220 -3.38 -16.00 -3.57
C GLN A 220 -4.57 -16.19 -4.52
N LEU A 221 -4.38 -17.03 -5.54
CA LEU A 221 -5.48 -17.55 -6.34
C LEU A 221 -5.83 -18.95 -5.82
N ILE A 222 -7.11 -19.17 -5.53
CA ILE A 222 -7.64 -20.42 -4.97
C ILE A 222 -8.67 -20.98 -5.94
N ASN A 223 -8.44 -22.22 -6.41
CA ASN A 223 -9.39 -22.92 -7.26
C ASN A 223 -10.47 -23.63 -6.41
N ASN A 224 -11.73 -23.39 -6.75
CA ASN A 224 -12.88 -24.03 -6.10
C ASN A 224 -13.82 -24.64 -7.17
N ASP A 225 -13.28 -25.29 -8.18
CA ASP A 225 -13.96 -25.96 -9.28
C ASP A 225 -14.83 -25.05 -10.18
N ASP A 226 -15.90 -24.45 -9.64
CA ASP A 226 -16.85 -23.57 -10.34
C ASP A 226 -16.43 -22.09 -10.33
N HIS A 227 -15.52 -21.73 -9.45
CA HIS A 227 -15.02 -20.36 -9.35
C HIS A 227 -13.57 -20.31 -8.83
N ILE A 228 -12.90 -19.22 -9.12
CA ILE A 228 -11.60 -18.86 -8.54
C ILE A 228 -11.85 -17.78 -7.49
N VAL A 229 -11.18 -17.89 -6.32
CA VAL A 229 -11.09 -16.79 -5.37
C VAL A 229 -9.74 -16.11 -5.56
N ILE A 230 -9.75 -14.81 -5.85
CA ILE A 230 -8.57 -13.95 -5.79
C ILE A 230 -8.58 -13.32 -4.39
N TYR A 231 -7.63 -13.75 -3.56
CA TYR A 231 -7.46 -13.28 -2.19
C TYR A 231 -6.22 -12.39 -2.12
N THR A 232 -6.39 -11.13 -1.73
CA THR A 232 -5.30 -10.21 -1.43
C THR A 232 -5.19 -10.05 0.09
N GLU A 233 -3.97 -10.06 0.62
CA GLU A 233 -3.73 -10.00 2.07
C GLU A 233 -4.24 -8.69 2.67
N GLU A 234 -3.94 -7.56 2.02
CA GLU A 234 -4.38 -6.26 2.50
C GLU A 234 -5.90 -6.15 2.47
N TYR A 235 -6.48 -5.75 3.59
CA TYR A 235 -7.93 -5.71 3.87
C TYR A 235 -8.64 -7.07 3.79
N ASP A 236 -7.93 -8.20 3.75
CA ASP A 236 -8.52 -9.56 3.63
C ASP A 236 -9.53 -9.70 2.49
N LEU A 237 -9.28 -9.02 1.36
CA LEU A 237 -10.25 -8.99 0.27
C LEU A 237 -10.27 -10.32 -0.50
N LYS A 238 -11.45 -10.92 -0.59
CA LYS A 238 -11.71 -12.18 -1.30
C LYS A 238 -12.73 -11.96 -2.39
N ARG A 239 -12.24 -11.86 -3.62
CA ARG A 239 -13.06 -11.69 -4.81
C ARG A 239 -13.34 -13.03 -5.46
N ARG A 240 -14.61 -13.32 -5.71
CA ARG A 240 -15.03 -14.51 -6.44
C ARG A 240 -15.08 -14.20 -7.94
N VAL A 241 -14.47 -15.08 -8.74
CA VAL A 241 -14.49 -15.05 -10.20
C VAL A 241 -15.19 -16.31 -10.69
N TYR A 242 -16.38 -16.18 -11.26
CA TYR A 242 -17.18 -17.30 -11.74
C TYR A 242 -16.61 -17.85 -13.06
N MET A 243 -16.31 -19.15 -13.09
CA MET A 243 -15.68 -19.81 -14.24
C MET A 243 -16.68 -20.61 -15.10
N THR A 244 -17.95 -20.72 -14.64
CA THR A 244 -18.99 -21.49 -15.30
C THR A 244 -20.23 -20.64 -15.58
N GLU A 245 -21.13 -21.15 -16.44
CA GLU A 245 -22.43 -20.51 -16.71
C GLU A 245 -23.44 -20.70 -15.55
N ASP A 246 -23.25 -21.71 -14.71
CA ASP A 246 -24.04 -21.93 -13.51
C ASP A 246 -23.55 -20.97 -12.40
N ARG A 247 -24.07 -19.74 -12.42
CA ARG A 247 -23.68 -18.64 -11.55
C ARG A 247 -24.87 -17.74 -11.22
N PRO A 248 -24.86 -17.04 -10.08
CA PRO A 248 -25.94 -16.12 -9.72
C PRO A 248 -26.03 -14.94 -10.68
N ASP A 249 -27.20 -14.32 -10.72
CA ASP A 249 -27.37 -13.05 -11.41
C ASP A 249 -26.41 -11.98 -10.88
N PRO A 250 -25.90 -11.08 -11.75
CA PRO A 250 -25.00 -10.01 -11.34
C PRO A 250 -25.62 -9.09 -10.29
N SER A 251 -24.83 -8.75 -9.26
CA SER A 251 -25.19 -7.77 -8.24
C SER A 251 -24.06 -6.78 -7.97
N TYR A 252 -24.44 -5.58 -7.56
CA TYR A 252 -23.48 -4.54 -7.22
C TYR A 252 -22.75 -4.80 -5.92
N SER A 253 -21.43 -4.64 -5.91
CA SER A 253 -20.59 -4.68 -4.71
C SER A 253 -19.32 -3.83 -4.88
N SER A 254 -18.59 -3.56 -3.82
CA SER A 254 -17.30 -2.83 -3.89
C SER A 254 -16.25 -3.55 -4.74
N LEU A 255 -16.33 -4.89 -4.84
CA LEU A 255 -15.46 -5.71 -5.67
C LEU A 255 -16.07 -6.07 -7.04
N GLY A 256 -17.31 -5.61 -7.29
CA GLY A 256 -18.03 -5.90 -8.51
C GLY A 256 -18.50 -7.35 -8.62
N TYR A 257 -18.93 -7.72 -9.82
CA TYR A 257 -19.29 -9.06 -10.23
C TYR A 257 -18.32 -9.52 -11.33
N SER A 258 -17.57 -10.59 -11.06
CA SER A 258 -16.48 -11.06 -11.93
C SER A 258 -16.78 -12.41 -12.55
N THR A 259 -16.55 -12.52 -13.86
CA THR A 259 -16.56 -13.78 -14.59
C THR A 259 -15.18 -14.02 -15.21
N GLY A 260 -14.78 -15.27 -15.32
CA GLY A 260 -13.47 -15.64 -15.83
C GLY A 260 -13.52 -16.69 -16.94
N SER A 261 -12.50 -16.71 -17.76
CA SER A 261 -12.26 -17.73 -18.77
C SER A 261 -10.76 -17.92 -18.99
N MET A 262 -10.37 -19.11 -19.48
CA MET A 262 -9.01 -19.34 -19.94
C MET A 262 -8.90 -18.98 -21.43
N ASP A 263 -7.90 -18.16 -21.75
CA ASP A 263 -7.49 -17.86 -23.13
C ASP A 263 -6.04 -18.38 -23.31
N GLY A 264 -5.92 -19.59 -23.83
CA GLY A 264 -4.65 -20.31 -23.83
C GLY A 264 -4.14 -20.53 -22.41
N GLU A 265 -2.97 -20.01 -22.10
CA GLU A 265 -2.32 -20.07 -20.79
C GLU A 265 -2.61 -18.83 -19.91
N SER A 266 -3.54 -17.99 -20.34
CA SER A 266 -3.91 -16.77 -19.59
C SER A 266 -5.29 -16.92 -18.96
N LEU A 267 -5.42 -16.45 -17.72
CA LEU A 267 -6.71 -16.24 -17.07
C LEU A 267 -7.21 -14.83 -17.42
N VAL A 268 -8.35 -14.75 -18.09
CA VAL A 268 -9.03 -13.48 -18.40
C VAL A 268 -10.22 -13.33 -17.46
N VAL A 269 -10.31 -12.18 -16.79
CA VAL A 269 -11.39 -11.85 -15.86
C VAL A 269 -12.07 -10.57 -16.31
N GLU A 270 -13.39 -10.62 -16.47
CA GLU A 270 -14.24 -9.47 -16.77
C GLU A 270 -15.07 -9.11 -15.54
N THR A 271 -15.02 -7.84 -15.11
CA THR A 271 -15.72 -7.36 -13.92
C THR A 271 -16.61 -6.17 -14.28
N SER A 272 -17.84 -6.22 -13.79
CA SER A 272 -18.85 -5.17 -13.88
C SER A 272 -19.62 -5.04 -12.57
N HIS A 273 -20.68 -4.23 -12.52
CA HIS A 273 -21.51 -4.03 -11.31
C HIS A 273 -20.69 -3.59 -10.09
N ILE A 274 -19.75 -2.67 -10.31
CA ILE A 274 -18.89 -2.13 -9.27
C ILE A 274 -19.63 -1.00 -8.55
N ASP A 275 -19.81 -1.13 -7.24
CA ASP A 275 -20.36 -0.09 -6.37
C ASP A 275 -19.27 0.46 -5.46
N TRP A 276 -18.34 1.17 -6.09
CA TRP A 276 -17.21 1.80 -5.45
C TRP A 276 -16.87 3.08 -6.20
N GLN A 277 -16.60 4.17 -5.49
CA GLN A 277 -16.52 5.50 -6.11
C GLN A 277 -15.13 5.88 -6.63
N TYR A 278 -14.08 5.14 -6.28
CA TYR A 278 -12.71 5.48 -6.66
C TYR A 278 -12.01 4.32 -7.37
N PHE A 279 -11.30 4.66 -8.45
CA PHE A 279 -10.47 3.69 -9.20
C PHE A 279 -9.17 3.39 -8.47
N ASP A 280 -8.59 4.39 -7.81
CA ASP A 280 -7.32 4.31 -7.08
C ASP A 280 -7.45 4.97 -5.71
N PRO A 281 -6.44 4.81 -4.82
CA PRO A 281 -6.48 5.43 -3.50
C PRO A 281 -6.34 6.96 -3.53
N TYR A 282 -6.08 7.57 -4.69
CA TYR A 282 -5.90 9.02 -4.87
C TYR A 282 -7.15 9.75 -5.33
N GLY A 283 -8.30 9.09 -5.29
CA GLY A 283 -9.58 9.71 -5.60
C GLY A 283 -9.90 9.84 -7.08
N THR A 284 -9.21 9.09 -7.95
CA THR A 284 -9.61 8.99 -9.36
C THR A 284 -11.02 8.44 -9.44
N PRO A 285 -12.03 9.19 -9.94
CA PRO A 285 -13.42 8.79 -9.84
C PRO A 285 -13.75 7.61 -10.75
N GLN A 286 -14.70 6.78 -10.32
CA GLN A 286 -15.34 5.79 -11.17
C GLN A 286 -16.84 5.76 -10.93
N SER A 287 -17.60 5.48 -11.99
CA SER A 287 -19.05 5.32 -11.92
C SER A 287 -19.45 3.84 -11.81
N LYS A 288 -20.75 3.60 -11.61
CA LYS A 288 -21.32 2.25 -11.68
C LYS A 288 -21.28 1.62 -13.09
N GLN A 289 -20.86 2.37 -14.12
CA GLN A 289 -20.63 1.89 -15.48
C GLN A 289 -19.17 1.52 -15.74
N MET A 290 -18.31 1.61 -14.74
CA MET A 290 -16.94 1.13 -14.83
C MET A 290 -16.93 -0.38 -15.09
N THR A 291 -16.10 -0.81 -16.02
CA THR A 291 -15.82 -2.21 -16.30
C THR A 291 -14.33 -2.46 -16.31
N TYR A 292 -13.93 -3.64 -15.85
CA TYR A 292 -12.55 -4.10 -15.89
C TYR A 292 -12.41 -5.34 -16.74
N LYS A 293 -11.36 -5.37 -17.55
CA LYS A 293 -10.82 -6.59 -18.14
C LYS A 293 -9.42 -6.80 -17.63
N GLU A 294 -9.22 -7.91 -16.96
CA GLU A 294 -7.96 -8.27 -16.35
C GLU A 294 -7.40 -9.52 -17.02
N THR A 295 -6.11 -9.54 -17.24
CA THR A 295 -5.42 -10.70 -17.82
C THR A 295 -4.26 -11.07 -16.91
N PHE A 296 -4.25 -12.33 -16.47
CA PHE A 296 -3.17 -12.91 -15.67
C PHE A 296 -2.45 -13.96 -16.49
N TRP A 297 -1.12 -13.95 -16.48
CA TRP A 297 -0.32 -15.01 -17.10
C TRP A 297 0.99 -15.20 -16.32
N ILE A 298 1.47 -16.45 -16.30
CA ILE A 298 2.73 -16.79 -15.64
C ILE A 298 3.88 -16.51 -16.61
N ALA A 299 5.00 -15.97 -16.12
CA ALA A 299 6.20 -15.80 -16.91
C ALA A 299 6.78 -17.16 -17.32
N GLU A 300 7.46 -17.23 -18.48
CA GLU A 300 8.05 -18.47 -19.00
C GLU A 300 9.02 -19.18 -18.04
N ASP A 301 9.69 -18.39 -17.17
CA ASP A 301 10.61 -18.88 -16.15
C ASP A 301 9.93 -19.20 -14.80
N ASP A 302 8.60 -19.16 -14.76
CA ASP A 302 7.76 -19.38 -13.58
C ASP A 302 8.02 -18.45 -12.39
N SER A 303 8.80 -17.40 -12.61
CA SER A 303 9.28 -16.50 -11.53
C SER A 303 8.24 -15.48 -11.06
N ARG A 304 7.19 -15.23 -11.85
CA ARG A 304 6.21 -14.19 -11.56
C ARG A 304 4.87 -14.42 -12.24
N LEU A 305 3.82 -13.92 -11.61
CA LEU A 305 2.49 -13.73 -12.17
C LEU A 305 2.41 -12.32 -12.75
N ASN A 306 2.30 -12.22 -14.06
CA ASN A 306 2.06 -10.96 -14.73
C ASN A 306 0.56 -10.65 -14.73
N TYR A 307 0.25 -9.36 -14.78
CA TYR A 307 -1.11 -8.83 -14.71
C TYR A 307 -1.24 -7.60 -15.59
N ARG A 308 -2.33 -7.55 -16.34
CA ARG A 308 -2.77 -6.38 -17.09
C ARG A 308 -4.22 -6.09 -16.72
N LEU A 309 -4.51 -4.82 -16.43
CA LEU A 309 -5.85 -4.29 -16.26
C LEU A 309 -6.16 -3.30 -17.39
N GLU A 310 -7.31 -3.46 -18.00
CA GLU A 310 -7.94 -2.50 -18.91
C GLU A 310 -9.25 -2.06 -18.25
N ALA A 311 -9.35 -0.77 -17.90
CA ALA A 311 -10.53 -0.21 -17.23
C ALA A 311 -11.18 0.85 -18.10
N THR A 312 -12.51 0.79 -18.23
CA THR A 312 -13.29 1.73 -19.05
C THR A 312 -14.54 2.14 -18.29
N ASP A 313 -14.75 3.43 -18.17
CA ASP A 313 -15.94 4.03 -17.57
C ASP A 313 -16.67 4.89 -18.61
N LEU A 314 -17.91 4.53 -18.96
CA LEU A 314 -18.67 5.22 -19.98
C LEU A 314 -19.12 6.64 -19.55
N VAL A 315 -19.00 6.98 -18.28
CA VAL A 315 -19.37 8.29 -17.72
C VAL A 315 -18.16 9.21 -17.62
N TYR A 316 -17.09 8.73 -16.99
CA TYR A 316 -15.97 9.58 -16.62
C TYR A 316 -14.72 9.44 -17.49
N THR A 317 -14.62 8.40 -18.35
CA THR A 317 -13.44 8.25 -19.21
C THR A 317 -13.71 8.52 -20.67
N THR A 318 -12.74 9.08 -21.36
CA THR A 318 -12.70 9.27 -22.83
C THR A 318 -11.88 8.19 -23.54
N GLY A 319 -11.24 7.31 -22.76
CA GLY A 319 -10.40 6.22 -23.23
C GLY A 319 -10.24 5.13 -22.15
N THR A 320 -9.56 4.06 -22.49
CA THR A 320 -9.30 2.93 -21.60
C THR A 320 -8.04 3.18 -20.78
N ILE A 321 -8.15 3.07 -19.47
CA ILE A 321 -7.01 3.08 -18.55
C ILE A 321 -6.33 1.71 -18.66
N GLN A 322 -5.00 1.71 -18.80
CA GLN A 322 -4.22 0.48 -18.86
C GLN A 322 -3.16 0.47 -17.76
N LEU A 323 -3.09 -0.65 -17.05
CA LEU A 323 -2.11 -0.90 -15.99
C LEU A 323 -1.43 -2.25 -16.21
N GLU A 324 -0.15 -2.32 -15.92
CA GLU A 324 0.59 -3.59 -15.88
C GLU A 324 1.31 -3.74 -14.53
N ARG A 325 1.23 -4.93 -13.97
CA ARG A 325 1.84 -5.30 -12.68
C ARG A 325 2.38 -6.72 -12.76
N ALA A 326 3.15 -7.10 -11.75
CA ALA A 326 3.51 -8.49 -11.55
C ALA A 326 3.71 -8.79 -10.07
N TRP A 327 3.41 -10.00 -9.66
CA TRP A 327 3.76 -10.53 -8.35
C TRP A 327 4.88 -11.55 -8.51
N LEU A 328 5.91 -11.43 -7.68
CA LEU A 328 7.03 -12.37 -7.70
C LEU A 328 6.62 -13.69 -7.03
N TRP A 329 7.01 -14.81 -7.61
CA TRP A 329 6.92 -16.04 -6.86
C TRP A 329 8.06 -16.12 -5.85
N GLN A 330 7.69 -16.06 -4.59
CA GLN A 330 8.59 -16.15 -3.44
C GLN A 330 8.14 -17.34 -2.59
N PRO A 331 8.64 -18.58 -2.88
CA PRO A 331 8.22 -19.78 -2.18
C PRO A 331 8.35 -19.65 -0.67
N GLY A 332 7.32 -20.08 0.06
CA GLY A 332 7.24 -19.96 1.50
C GLY A 332 6.61 -18.64 2.01
N THR A 333 6.28 -17.71 1.12
CA THR A 333 5.39 -16.59 1.48
C THR A 333 4.05 -17.15 1.94
N GLN A 334 3.55 -16.61 3.04
CA GLN A 334 2.25 -17.01 3.61
C GLN A 334 1.29 -15.83 3.55
N MET A 335 0.00 -16.13 3.38
CA MET A 335 -1.07 -15.17 3.61
C MET A 335 -1.27 -15.03 5.11
N VAL A 336 -1.21 -13.81 5.62
CA VAL A 336 -1.44 -13.50 7.03
C VAL A 336 -2.70 -12.65 7.13
N PRO A 337 -3.68 -12.98 7.98
CA PRO A 337 -4.87 -12.15 8.17
C PRO A 337 -4.47 -10.70 8.43
N PHE A 338 -5.12 -9.77 7.74
CA PHE A 338 -4.82 -8.36 7.88
C PHE A 338 -5.46 -7.77 9.13
N ASP A 339 -6.64 -8.27 9.50
CA ASP A 339 -7.35 -7.92 10.73
C ASP A 339 -7.44 -6.39 10.95
N CYS A 340 -7.96 -5.70 9.94
CA CYS A 340 -8.07 -4.25 9.96
C CYS A 340 -9.20 -3.78 10.87
N ALA A 341 -8.95 -2.81 11.73
CA ALA A 341 -9.96 -2.13 12.51
C ALA A 341 -9.99 -0.64 12.14
N ALA A 342 -11.14 -0.16 11.69
CA ALA A 342 -11.36 1.26 11.43
C ALA A 342 -10.95 2.12 12.63
N GLU A 343 -10.46 3.31 12.35
CA GLU A 343 -10.15 4.29 13.40
C GLU A 343 -11.41 4.57 14.22
N VAL A 344 -11.35 4.33 15.51
CA VAL A 344 -12.42 4.80 16.41
C VAL A 344 -12.11 6.28 16.65
N ASP A 345 -13.04 7.15 16.24
CA ASP A 345 -12.98 8.57 16.59
C ASP A 345 -12.77 8.69 18.10
N SER A 346 -11.59 9.18 18.50
CA SER A 346 -11.27 9.44 19.92
C SER A 346 -12.01 10.66 20.48
N SER A 347 -13.00 11.17 19.75
CA SER A 347 -13.79 12.36 20.10
C SER A 347 -15.17 12.05 20.69
N SER A 348 -15.38 10.88 21.34
CA SER A 348 -16.63 10.60 22.07
C SER A 348 -16.42 10.55 23.57
#